data_311709c427fd3cbfee4885f3f961b57f
#
_entry.id   311709c427fd3cbfee4885f3f961b57f
#
_cell.length_a   1.000
_cell.length_b   1.000
_cell.length_c   1.000
_cell.angle_alpha   90.00
_cell.angle_beta   90.00
_cell.angle_gamma   90.00
#
_symmetry.space_group_name_H-M   'P 1'
#
loop_
_entity.id
_entity.type
_entity.pdbx_description
1 polymer ?
#
loop_
_entity_poly.entity_id
_entity_poly.type
_entity_poly.pdbx_seq_one_letter_code
_entity_poly.pdbx_strand_id
1 'polypeptide(L)'
;FTASGRCVQTRIYHHGVEDGGAVTEVPDSLMKPFKTKNGRTVFDGSAVYPDRYVAPGDTSNIARSLSRNLILFDYATHFRQKHDSIAAAEKFVFTDNDFQDFVSYINTRKFDYSTQSESTFATLKKTVQREKYYAGISNELEALGKGLNHDKAEDLKLFKEELKSLIEQ
;
A
#
# COMPACT_ATOMS: atom_id res chain seq x y z
N PHE A 1 -24.96 13.55 -12.05
CA PHE A 1 -26.19 13.30 -11.29
C PHE A 1 -26.77 11.93 -11.69
N THR A 2 -27.35 11.24 -10.73
CA THR A 2 -28.14 10.02 -10.97
C THR A 2 -29.55 10.37 -11.45
N ALA A 3 -30.34 9.38 -11.92
CA ALA A 3 -31.72 9.60 -12.34
C ALA A 3 -32.63 10.17 -11.24
N SER A 4 -32.30 10.00 -9.97
CA SER A 4 -32.99 10.60 -8.84
C SER A 4 -32.56 12.04 -8.52
N GLY A 5 -31.64 12.62 -9.30
CA GLY A 5 -31.07 13.96 -9.05
C GLY A 5 -29.94 13.98 -8.00
N ARG A 6 -29.54 12.82 -7.45
CA ARG A 6 -28.44 12.73 -6.50
C ARG A 6 -27.10 13.05 -7.18
N CYS A 7 -26.32 13.96 -6.60
CA CYS A 7 -24.95 14.21 -7.01
C CYS A 7 -24.02 13.17 -6.33
N VAL A 8 -23.22 12.46 -7.11
CA VAL A 8 -22.23 11.49 -6.59
C VAL A 8 -20.83 12.08 -6.49
N GLN A 9 -20.67 13.38 -6.72
CA GLN A 9 -19.40 14.07 -6.64
C GLN A 9 -19.08 14.41 -5.18
N THR A 10 -17.89 14.02 -4.70
CA THR A 10 -17.43 14.30 -3.32
C THR A 10 -16.73 15.64 -3.18
N ARG A 11 -16.34 16.28 -4.29
CA ARG A 11 -15.45 17.43 -4.27
C ARG A 11 -16.13 18.65 -4.88
N ILE A 12 -16.03 19.78 -4.19
CA ILE A 12 -16.45 21.08 -4.73
C ILE A 12 -15.20 21.72 -5.33
N TYR A 13 -15.26 22.00 -6.64
CA TYR A 13 -14.25 22.79 -7.33
C TYR A 13 -14.67 24.25 -7.31
N HIS A 14 -13.91 25.09 -6.63
CA HIS A 14 -14.13 26.53 -6.66
C HIS A 14 -13.54 27.08 -7.97
N HIS A 15 -14.40 27.50 -8.90
CA HIS A 15 -14.00 28.24 -10.09
C HIS A 15 -13.55 29.64 -9.68
N GLY A 16 -12.30 30.02 -9.95
CA GLY A 16 -11.83 31.40 -9.85
C GLY A 16 -10.66 31.68 -8.90
N VAL A 17 -9.99 30.67 -8.39
CA VAL A 17 -8.71 30.87 -7.68
C VAL A 17 -7.58 30.50 -8.62
N GLU A 18 -6.84 31.50 -9.08
CA GLU A 18 -5.68 31.33 -9.99
C GLU A 18 -4.49 30.58 -9.37
N ASP A 19 -4.60 30.19 -8.11
CA ASP A 19 -3.53 29.52 -7.36
C ASP A 19 -4.09 28.22 -6.75
N GLY A 20 -3.97 27.11 -7.48
CA GLY A 20 -4.17 25.74 -7.00
C GLY A 20 -5.43 25.51 -6.15
N GLY A 21 -6.61 25.84 -6.70
CA GLY A 21 -7.87 25.88 -5.96
C GLY A 21 -8.06 24.74 -4.99
N ALA A 22 -8.24 25.05 -3.72
CA ALA A 22 -8.47 24.08 -2.67
C ALA A 22 -9.70 23.24 -3.01
N VAL A 23 -9.48 21.95 -3.25
CA VAL A 23 -10.57 20.99 -3.42
C VAL A 23 -11.08 20.67 -2.03
N THR A 24 -12.26 21.16 -1.68
CA THR A 24 -12.90 20.85 -0.39
C THR A 24 -13.87 19.67 -0.56
N GLU A 25 -13.88 18.78 0.40
CA GLU A 25 -14.92 17.76 0.50
C GLU A 25 -16.24 18.42 0.94
N VAL A 26 -17.37 17.85 0.49
CA VAL A 26 -18.68 18.32 0.92
C VAL A 26 -18.86 17.98 2.40
N PRO A 27 -19.07 18.97 3.29
CA PRO A 27 -19.32 18.71 4.70
C PRO A 27 -20.58 17.85 4.88
N ASP A 28 -20.56 16.93 5.83
CA ASP A 28 -21.70 16.05 6.15
C ASP A 28 -23.01 16.81 6.40
N SER A 29 -22.91 18.02 6.97
CA SER A 29 -24.05 18.90 7.22
C SER A 29 -24.77 19.42 5.97
N LEU A 30 -24.11 19.37 4.81
CA LEU A 30 -24.67 19.81 3.52
C LEU A 30 -25.16 18.64 2.67
N MET A 31 -24.96 17.40 3.10
CA MET A 31 -25.39 16.22 2.37
C MET A 31 -26.90 16.00 2.51
N LYS A 32 -27.58 15.77 1.40
CA LYS A 32 -29.03 15.49 1.37
C LYS A 32 -29.30 13.99 1.26
N PRO A 33 -30.27 13.47 2.01
CA PRO A 33 -30.65 12.07 1.92
C PRO A 33 -31.52 11.80 0.68
N PHE A 34 -31.25 10.68 0.01
CA PHE A 34 -32.02 10.13 -1.11
C PHE A 34 -32.40 8.68 -0.81
N LYS A 35 -33.42 8.17 -1.47
CA LYS A 35 -33.83 6.77 -1.40
C LYS A 35 -33.46 6.05 -2.68
N THR A 36 -32.90 4.84 -2.55
CA THR A 36 -32.76 3.91 -3.67
C THR A 36 -34.09 3.27 -4.01
N LYS A 37 -34.18 2.59 -5.15
CA LYS A 37 -35.38 1.82 -5.55
C LYS A 37 -35.82 0.84 -4.46
N ASN A 38 -34.90 0.27 -3.70
CA ASN A 38 -35.16 -0.70 -2.63
C ASN A 38 -35.34 -0.01 -1.25
N GLY A 39 -35.56 1.30 -1.20
CA GLY A 39 -35.82 2.05 0.03
C GLY A 39 -34.60 2.38 0.90
N ARG A 40 -33.38 1.93 0.52
CA ARG A 40 -32.15 2.24 1.26
C ARG A 40 -31.84 3.73 1.20
N THR A 41 -31.49 4.34 2.34
CA THR A 41 -31.06 5.73 2.40
C THR A 41 -29.60 5.83 1.91
N VAL A 42 -29.35 6.80 1.04
CA VAL A 42 -28.02 7.18 0.51
C VAL A 42 -27.94 8.70 0.49
N PHE A 43 -26.74 9.24 0.54
CA PHE A 43 -26.52 10.70 0.60
C PHE A 43 -25.90 11.21 -0.70
N ASP A 44 -26.14 12.47 -1.06
CA ASP A 44 -25.41 13.16 -2.11
C ASP A 44 -24.07 13.71 -1.58
N GLY A 45 -23.22 14.17 -2.49
CA GLY A 45 -21.94 14.80 -2.13
C GLY A 45 -20.87 13.88 -1.53
N SER A 46 -21.20 12.60 -1.27
CA SER A 46 -20.31 11.64 -0.60
C SER A 46 -19.81 10.50 -1.50
N ALA A 47 -19.84 10.66 -2.82
CA ALA A 47 -19.59 9.61 -3.77
C ALA A 47 -20.50 8.37 -3.54
N VAL A 48 -19.95 7.17 -3.66
CA VAL A 48 -20.60 5.92 -3.30
C VAL A 48 -19.97 5.43 -1.99
N TYR A 49 -20.63 5.66 -0.87
CA TYR A 49 -20.16 5.17 0.42
C TYR A 49 -20.24 3.64 0.48
N PRO A 50 -19.18 2.98 0.94
CA PRO A 50 -19.22 1.54 1.17
C PRO A 50 -20.12 1.22 2.37
N ASP A 51 -20.83 0.09 2.31
CA ASP A 51 -21.65 -0.39 3.43
C ASP A 51 -20.80 -0.92 4.60
N ARG A 52 -19.58 -1.33 4.29
CA ARG A 52 -18.56 -1.76 5.25
C ARG A 52 -17.28 -1.00 5.00
N TYR A 53 -16.81 -0.31 6.00
CA TYR A 53 -15.47 0.25 5.98
C TYR A 53 -14.49 -0.84 6.45
N VAL A 54 -13.57 -1.20 5.58
CA VAL A 54 -12.42 -2.04 5.95
C VAL A 54 -11.22 -1.11 5.99
N ALA A 55 -10.68 -0.90 7.18
CA ALA A 55 -9.47 -0.10 7.32
C ALA A 55 -8.35 -0.76 6.49
N PRO A 56 -7.58 0.02 5.72
CA PRO A 56 -6.40 -0.51 5.06
C PRO A 56 -5.48 -1.08 6.14
N GLY A 57 -5.10 -2.34 6.01
CA GLY A 57 -4.08 -2.94 6.86
C GLY A 57 -2.74 -2.23 6.67
N ASP A 58 -1.93 -2.21 7.72
CA ASP A 58 -0.55 -1.77 7.62
C ASP A 58 0.21 -2.75 6.71
N THR A 59 0.48 -2.33 5.49
CA THR A 59 1.24 -3.12 4.53
C THR A 59 2.73 -2.89 4.78
N SER A 60 3.49 -3.96 4.95
CA SER A 60 4.94 -3.89 5.13
C SER A 60 5.64 -3.27 3.90
N ASN A 61 6.81 -2.69 4.11
CA ASN A 61 7.55 -2.07 3.01
C ASN A 61 7.97 -3.10 1.96
N ILE A 62 8.30 -4.32 2.38
CA ILE A 62 8.63 -5.41 1.45
C ILE A 62 7.42 -5.81 0.61
N ALA A 63 6.24 -6.00 1.20
CA ALA A 63 5.00 -6.33 0.49
C ALA A 63 4.61 -5.24 -0.51
N ARG A 64 4.67 -3.98 -0.08
CA ARG A 64 4.40 -2.83 -0.95
C ARG A 64 5.39 -2.74 -2.11
N SER A 65 6.66 -3.01 -1.86
CA SER A 65 7.69 -2.98 -2.90
C SER A 65 7.55 -4.14 -3.89
N LEU A 66 7.26 -5.35 -3.43
CA LEU A 66 6.98 -6.51 -4.27
C LEU A 66 5.78 -6.28 -5.19
N SER A 67 4.71 -5.66 -4.65
CA SER A 67 3.51 -5.30 -5.42
C SER A 67 3.81 -4.23 -6.48
N ARG A 68 4.51 -3.15 -6.10
CA ARG A 68 4.86 -2.06 -7.02
C ARG A 68 5.77 -2.49 -8.16
N ASN A 69 6.68 -3.43 -7.91
CA ASN A 69 7.58 -4.00 -8.91
C ASN A 69 6.96 -5.18 -9.67
N LEU A 70 5.66 -5.43 -9.47
CA LEU A 70 4.89 -6.52 -10.10
C LEU A 70 5.46 -7.93 -9.85
N ILE A 71 6.32 -8.10 -8.84
CA ILE A 71 6.98 -9.39 -8.55
C ILE A 71 5.96 -10.42 -8.07
N LEU A 72 4.94 -10.00 -7.30
CA LEU A 72 3.86 -10.89 -6.90
C LEU A 72 3.07 -11.39 -8.11
N PHE A 73 2.74 -10.50 -9.04
CA PHE A 73 2.04 -10.83 -10.28
C PHE A 73 2.88 -11.76 -11.19
N ASP A 74 4.15 -11.44 -11.36
CA ASP A 74 5.08 -12.27 -12.14
C ASP A 74 5.22 -13.66 -11.54
N TYR A 75 5.29 -13.75 -10.20
CA TYR A 75 5.34 -15.03 -9.52
C TYR A 75 4.03 -15.83 -9.66
N ALA A 76 2.87 -15.18 -9.50
CA ALA A 76 1.59 -15.85 -9.71
C ALA A 76 1.49 -16.44 -11.13
N THR A 77 1.96 -15.71 -12.14
CA THR A 77 2.05 -16.19 -13.51
C THR A 77 3.01 -17.39 -13.63
N HIS A 78 4.18 -17.31 -13.01
CA HIS A 78 5.15 -18.40 -12.98
C HIS A 78 4.62 -19.63 -12.25
N PHE A 79 3.96 -19.44 -11.11
CA PHE A 79 3.31 -20.50 -10.36
C PHE A 79 2.25 -21.20 -11.22
N ARG A 80 1.39 -20.43 -11.91
CA ARG A 80 0.38 -20.99 -12.82
C ARG A 80 0.99 -21.81 -13.97
N GLN A 81 2.13 -21.38 -14.49
CA GLN A 81 2.83 -22.13 -15.56
C GLN A 81 3.42 -23.46 -15.09
N LYS A 82 3.78 -23.57 -13.82
CA LYS A 82 4.32 -24.79 -13.21
C LYS A 82 3.24 -25.82 -12.85
N HIS A 83 1.98 -25.38 -12.72
CA HIS A 83 0.87 -26.21 -12.28
C HIS A 83 -0.17 -26.34 -13.39
N ASP A 84 -0.43 -27.56 -13.86
CA ASP A 84 -1.42 -27.82 -14.90
C ASP A 84 -2.83 -27.41 -14.49
N SER A 85 -3.14 -27.52 -13.20
CA SER A 85 -4.40 -27.08 -12.60
C SER A 85 -4.16 -26.43 -11.24
N ILE A 86 -4.98 -25.44 -10.91
CA ILE A 86 -5.02 -24.78 -9.61
C ILE A 86 -6.40 -25.01 -9.02
N ALA A 87 -6.49 -25.23 -7.73
CA ALA A 87 -7.76 -25.35 -7.01
C ALA A 87 -8.64 -24.11 -7.20
N ALA A 88 -9.95 -24.26 -7.06
CA ALA A 88 -10.87 -23.11 -7.02
C ALA A 88 -10.47 -22.13 -5.89
N ALA A 89 -10.73 -20.84 -6.08
CA ALA A 89 -10.29 -19.79 -5.17
C ALA A 89 -10.66 -20.04 -3.69
N GLU A 90 -11.85 -20.62 -3.45
CA GLU A 90 -12.32 -20.94 -2.09
C GLU A 90 -11.57 -22.12 -1.45
N LYS A 91 -10.82 -22.89 -2.22
CA LYS A 91 -10.09 -24.09 -1.78
C LYS A 91 -8.59 -23.99 -1.97
N PHE A 92 -8.14 -22.91 -2.60
CA PHE A 92 -6.72 -22.68 -2.82
C PHE A 92 -6.04 -22.30 -1.49
N VAL A 93 -4.93 -22.95 -1.20
CA VAL A 93 -4.10 -22.67 -0.03
C VAL A 93 -2.66 -22.58 -0.50
N PHE A 94 -2.04 -21.46 -0.25
CA PHE A 94 -0.63 -21.24 -0.54
C PHE A 94 0.22 -21.85 0.59
N THR A 95 0.84 -22.98 0.31
CA THR A 95 1.55 -23.77 1.33
C THR A 95 2.91 -23.16 1.69
N ASP A 96 3.54 -23.66 2.75
CA ASP A 96 4.89 -23.27 3.12
C ASP A 96 5.94 -23.67 2.07
N ASN A 97 5.71 -24.76 1.36
CA ASN A 97 6.58 -25.17 0.25
C ASN A 97 6.46 -24.18 -0.93
N ASP A 98 5.26 -23.73 -1.23
CA ASP A 98 5.03 -22.70 -2.26
C ASP A 98 5.70 -21.39 -1.86
N PHE A 99 5.67 -21.05 -0.57
CA PHE A 99 6.37 -19.88 -0.07
C PHE A 99 7.89 -20.00 -0.21
N GLN A 100 8.49 -21.19 -0.02
CA GLN A 100 9.92 -21.41 -0.26
C GLN A 100 10.25 -21.29 -1.77
N ASP A 101 9.38 -21.77 -2.66
CA ASP A 101 9.53 -21.55 -4.11
C ASP A 101 9.46 -20.06 -4.44
N PHE A 102 8.54 -19.31 -3.83
CA PHE A 102 8.45 -17.85 -3.96
C PHE A 102 9.75 -17.15 -3.51
N VAL A 103 10.29 -17.49 -2.34
CA VAL A 103 11.55 -16.93 -1.83
C VAL A 103 12.70 -17.26 -2.81
N SER A 104 12.75 -18.47 -3.32
CA SER A 104 13.73 -18.88 -4.32
C SER A 104 13.60 -18.06 -5.61
N TYR A 105 12.37 -17.84 -6.07
CA TYR A 105 12.08 -17.01 -7.23
C TYR A 105 12.54 -15.55 -7.03
N ILE A 106 12.24 -14.93 -5.89
CA ILE A 106 12.72 -13.58 -5.58
C ILE A 106 14.24 -13.49 -5.61
N ASN A 107 14.94 -14.51 -5.10
CA ASN A 107 16.39 -14.53 -5.05
C ASN A 107 17.04 -14.64 -6.45
N THR A 108 16.31 -15.13 -7.46
CA THR A 108 16.76 -15.10 -8.86
C THR A 108 16.62 -13.71 -9.49
N ARG A 109 15.81 -12.83 -8.89
CA ARG A 109 15.58 -11.47 -9.37
C ARG A 109 16.51 -10.50 -8.66
N LYS A 110 16.96 -9.46 -9.35
CA LYS A 110 17.72 -8.36 -8.75
C LYS A 110 16.76 -7.42 -8.00
N PHE A 111 15.97 -7.99 -7.09
CA PHE A 111 15.01 -7.23 -6.28
C PHE A 111 15.69 -6.74 -5.01
N ASP A 112 15.52 -5.47 -4.77
CA ASP A 112 15.89 -4.79 -3.54
C ASP A 112 14.88 -3.68 -3.26
N TYR A 113 14.81 -3.22 -2.02
CA TYR A 113 13.90 -2.14 -1.60
C TYR A 113 14.53 -1.37 -0.44
N SER A 114 13.98 -0.20 -0.16
CA SER A 114 14.40 0.61 0.98
C SER A 114 13.25 0.76 1.96
N THR A 115 13.57 0.69 3.23
CA THR A 115 12.59 0.95 4.30
C THR A 115 12.37 2.45 4.46
N GLN A 116 11.25 2.83 5.08
CA GLN A 116 11.00 4.23 5.44
C GLN A 116 12.05 4.75 6.43
N SER A 117 12.50 3.90 7.33
CA SER A 117 13.55 4.23 8.32
C SER A 117 14.88 4.56 7.64
N GLU A 118 15.31 3.75 6.67
CA GLU A 118 16.52 4.03 5.88
C GLU A 118 16.41 5.32 5.09
N SER A 119 15.27 5.57 4.46
CA SER A 119 15.02 6.81 3.71
C SER A 119 15.04 8.03 4.62
N THR A 120 14.41 7.94 5.80
CA THR A 120 14.40 9.01 6.80
C THR A 120 15.81 9.25 7.35
N PHE A 121 16.55 8.18 7.62
CA PHE A 121 17.95 8.27 8.07
C PHE A 121 18.85 8.91 7.02
N ALA A 122 18.71 8.55 5.75
CA ALA A 122 19.47 9.18 4.67
C ALA A 122 19.18 10.70 4.57
N THR A 123 17.93 11.11 4.80
CA THR A 123 17.52 12.50 4.86
C THR A 123 18.13 13.21 6.08
N LEU A 124 18.05 12.59 7.26
CA LEU A 124 18.67 13.08 8.49
C LEU A 124 20.18 13.31 8.29
N LYS A 125 20.89 12.31 7.75
CA LYS A 125 22.33 12.40 7.49
C LYS A 125 22.68 13.59 6.60
N LYS A 126 21.92 13.82 5.53
CA LYS A 126 22.11 15.00 4.64
C LYS A 126 21.85 16.31 5.37
N THR A 127 20.83 16.38 6.23
CA THR A 127 20.49 17.57 7.00
C THR A 127 21.61 17.91 7.98
N VAL A 128 22.08 16.95 8.74
CA VAL A 128 23.17 17.10 9.73
C VAL A 128 24.48 17.55 9.06
N GLN A 129 24.78 17.02 7.85
CA GLN A 129 25.94 17.46 7.08
C GLN A 129 25.82 18.92 6.64
N ARG A 130 24.64 19.33 6.15
CA ARG A 130 24.35 20.71 5.75
C ARG A 130 24.47 21.69 6.91
N GLU A 131 24.02 21.26 8.09
CA GLU A 131 24.07 22.05 9.33
C GLU A 131 25.44 21.99 10.02
N LYS A 132 26.42 21.24 9.48
CA LYS A 132 27.79 21.09 9.98
C LYS A 132 27.90 20.41 11.36
N TYR A 133 26.87 19.70 11.81
CA TYR A 133 26.93 18.93 13.08
C TYR A 133 27.48 17.50 12.91
N TYR A 134 27.71 17.05 11.68
CA TYR A 134 28.10 15.68 11.39
C TYR A 134 29.34 15.21 12.15
N ALA A 135 30.37 16.08 12.29
CA ALA A 135 31.59 15.70 12.97
C ALA A 135 31.41 15.37 14.47
N GLY A 136 30.42 15.99 15.12
CA GLY A 136 30.13 15.76 16.54
C GLY A 136 29.32 14.51 16.85
N ILE A 137 28.61 13.95 15.86
CA ILE A 137 27.69 12.82 16.03
C ILE A 137 27.87 11.72 14.98
N SER A 138 29.03 11.68 14.35
CA SER A 138 29.28 10.72 13.24
C SER A 138 29.20 9.26 13.69
N ASN A 139 29.74 8.96 14.87
CA ASN A 139 29.76 7.60 15.41
C ASN A 139 28.34 7.09 15.73
N GLU A 140 27.52 7.95 16.33
CA GLU A 140 26.13 7.66 16.68
C GLU A 140 25.29 7.46 15.41
N LEU A 141 25.51 8.30 14.39
CA LEU A 141 24.84 8.14 13.10
C LEU A 141 25.27 6.85 12.39
N GLU A 142 26.54 6.51 12.43
CA GLU A 142 27.01 5.24 11.84
C GLU A 142 26.44 4.02 12.57
N ALA A 143 26.42 4.05 13.90
CA ALA A 143 25.80 2.99 14.69
C ALA A 143 24.31 2.84 14.39
N LEU A 144 23.58 3.97 14.33
CA LEU A 144 22.17 4.00 13.98
C LEU A 144 21.94 3.46 12.54
N GLY A 145 22.77 3.89 11.59
CA GLY A 145 22.66 3.42 10.21
C GLY A 145 22.86 1.92 10.06
N LYS A 146 23.79 1.33 10.81
CA LYS A 146 23.98 -0.12 10.84
C LYS A 146 22.77 -0.86 11.43
N GLY A 147 22.15 -0.30 12.47
CA GLY A 147 20.96 -0.89 13.09
C GLY A 147 19.68 -0.74 12.29
N LEU A 148 19.61 0.24 11.38
CA LEU A 148 18.45 0.48 10.51
C LEU A 148 18.53 -0.27 9.18
N ASN A 149 19.71 -0.82 8.83
CA ASN A 149 19.87 -1.56 7.58
C ASN A 149 19.01 -2.84 7.62
N HIS A 150 18.08 -2.95 6.68
CA HIS A 150 17.19 -4.12 6.64
C HIS A 150 17.89 -5.36 6.08
N ASP A 151 17.44 -6.54 6.50
CA ASP A 151 17.82 -7.81 5.90
C ASP A 151 16.61 -8.40 5.16
N LYS A 152 16.72 -8.45 3.84
CA LYS A 152 15.66 -9.00 2.98
C LYS A 152 15.27 -10.42 3.37
N ALA A 153 16.21 -11.25 3.78
CA ALA A 153 15.93 -12.64 4.14
C ALA A 153 15.19 -12.75 5.49
N GLU A 154 15.52 -11.86 6.42
CA GLU A 154 14.79 -11.76 7.70
C GLU A 154 13.40 -11.18 7.48
N ASP A 155 13.26 -10.13 6.68
CA ASP A 155 11.98 -9.52 6.37
C ASP A 155 11.03 -10.48 5.65
N LEU A 156 11.52 -11.30 4.71
CA LEU A 156 10.72 -12.36 4.08
C LEU A 156 10.19 -13.38 5.09
N LYS A 157 10.93 -13.66 6.17
CA LYS A 157 10.46 -14.54 7.25
C LYS A 157 9.47 -13.83 8.18
N LEU A 158 9.78 -12.60 8.56
CA LEU A 158 8.97 -11.80 9.48
C LEU A 158 7.58 -11.51 8.92
N PHE A 159 7.51 -11.18 7.63
CA PHE A 159 6.26 -10.84 6.94
C PHE A 159 5.66 -12.00 6.14
N LYS A 160 6.07 -13.24 6.42
CA LYS A 160 5.65 -14.44 5.68
C LYS A 160 4.13 -14.55 5.54
N GLU A 161 3.38 -14.42 6.63
CA GLU A 161 1.92 -14.59 6.62
C GLU A 161 1.23 -13.49 5.82
N GLU A 162 1.71 -12.25 5.90
CA GLU A 162 1.22 -11.15 5.09
C GLU A 162 1.45 -11.42 3.59
N LEU A 163 2.66 -11.84 3.24
CA LEU A 163 3.02 -12.12 1.85
C LEU A 163 2.23 -13.31 1.28
N LYS A 164 2.00 -14.36 2.07
CA LYS A 164 1.14 -15.49 1.68
C LYS A 164 -0.27 -15.01 1.36
N SER A 165 -0.86 -14.23 2.25
CA SER A 165 -2.20 -13.68 2.05
C SER A 165 -2.32 -12.80 0.80
N LEU A 166 -1.27 -12.05 0.46
CA LEU A 166 -1.25 -11.23 -0.76
C LEU A 166 -1.09 -12.04 -2.06
N ILE A 167 -0.46 -13.21 -1.98
CA ILE A 167 -0.31 -14.11 -3.13
C ILE A 167 -1.60 -14.91 -3.37
N GLU A 168 -2.36 -15.21 -2.32
CA GLU A 168 -3.63 -15.91 -2.38
C GLU A 168 -4.78 -15.08 -2.95
N GLN A 169 -4.68 -13.73 -2.96
CA GLN A 169 -5.69 -12.80 -3.48
C GLN A 169 -5.66 -12.69 -5.01
#